data_dd84e20c002d212b2c148c4a6a4dd771
#
_entry.id   dd84e20c002d212b2c148c4a6a4dd771
#
_cell.length_a   1.000
_cell.length_b   1.000
_cell.length_c   1.000
_cell.angle_alpha   90.00
_cell.angle_beta   90.00
_cell.angle_gamma   90.00
#
_symmetry.space_group_name_H-M   'P 1'
#
loop_
_entity.id
_entity.type
_entity.pdbx_description
1 polymer ?
#
loop_
_entity_poly.entity_id
_entity_poly.type
_entity_poly.pdbx_seq_one_letter_code
_entity_poly.pdbx_strand_id
1 'polypeptide(L)'
;MVHRFSHPVLLIVAAATVCAAMLSLACGNDEETPGGTEGTSGPGPTVVRPEPTGELRGMLLGFSSLPPERTNESYIQAFATAAQYADVVLVQRTPPWEDFMAGGQVSRQTADTTRLETSLLDQYGNLKLFYSIDPTDGVVQRSRTANLPPSIDPAAGFTDSRVRDAFIAYAAYVAKNYQPEYLALGVEVNMTFERAPEQFEAFVTLYAEAYEVVKGNSPKTKVFPTFQLEDLEGAFGIVHPPRWEIFDRFRGRMDVLAISTYPFLGEARSAADVRGDYYSQLKTHWDGEIIISETGYASAPVEGRVTVGTETDQQAYVERLLREANELGFAMVVWFAALDPAFASSGATVVFKDIGLRKSDGSNKLAWATWEEWSRRPLGD
;
A
#
# COMPACT_ATOMS: atom_id res chain seq x y z
N MET A 1 10.46 -48.28 -18.45
CA MET A 1 9.82 -47.17 -19.17
C MET A 1 9.48 -46.10 -18.13
N VAL A 2 10.33 -45.10 -17.99
CA VAL A 2 10.16 -44.04 -17.01
C VAL A 2 9.69 -42.81 -17.79
N HIS A 3 8.43 -42.46 -17.62
CA HIS A 3 7.89 -41.20 -18.16
C HIS A 3 8.38 -40.03 -17.28
N ARG A 4 9.32 -39.27 -17.81
CA ARG A 4 9.67 -37.94 -17.30
C ARG A 4 8.56 -36.98 -17.68
N PHE A 5 7.79 -36.53 -16.71
CA PHE A 5 6.98 -35.32 -16.85
C PHE A 5 7.90 -34.11 -16.62
N SER A 6 8.30 -33.49 -17.72
CA SER A 6 8.90 -32.16 -17.72
C SER A 6 7.77 -31.15 -17.56
N HIS A 7 7.60 -30.61 -16.36
CA HIS A 7 6.78 -29.42 -16.17
C HIS A 7 7.60 -28.21 -16.62
N PRO A 8 7.06 -27.33 -17.46
CA PRO A 8 7.71 -26.06 -17.71
C PRO A 8 7.59 -25.23 -16.43
N VAL A 9 8.72 -24.88 -15.85
CA VAL A 9 8.82 -23.81 -14.85
C VAL A 9 8.48 -22.51 -15.57
N LEU A 10 7.21 -22.14 -15.54
CA LEU A 10 6.76 -20.84 -16.05
C LEU A 10 7.22 -19.78 -15.03
N LEU A 11 8.04 -18.85 -15.50
CA LEU A 11 8.49 -17.69 -14.74
C LEU A 11 7.28 -16.94 -14.16
N ILE A 12 7.01 -17.11 -12.87
CA ILE A 12 6.06 -16.29 -12.13
C ILE A 12 6.82 -15.05 -11.66
N VAL A 13 6.86 -14.03 -12.52
CA VAL A 13 7.49 -12.75 -12.22
C VAL A 13 6.39 -11.71 -12.02
N ALA A 14 6.47 -11.01 -10.90
CA ALA A 14 5.93 -9.69 -10.59
C ALA A 14 4.44 -9.54 -10.31
N ALA A 15 4.09 -9.36 -9.06
CA ALA A 15 2.79 -8.86 -8.68
C ALA A 15 2.73 -7.84 -7.53
N ALA A 16 3.81 -7.43 -6.94
CA ALA A 16 3.76 -6.54 -5.78
C ALA A 16 4.51 -5.21 -5.98
N THR A 17 4.31 -4.53 -7.14
CA THR A 17 5.30 -3.50 -7.49
C THR A 17 4.75 -2.22 -8.04
N VAL A 18 3.58 -1.85 -7.75
CA VAL A 18 2.99 -0.75 -8.54
C VAL A 18 3.09 0.61 -7.87
N CYS A 19 3.22 0.67 -6.55
CA CYS A 19 3.16 1.94 -5.85
C CYS A 19 4.40 2.85 -6.03
N ALA A 20 5.61 2.29 -6.05
CA ALA A 20 6.83 3.11 -6.06
C ALA A 20 7.14 3.78 -7.41
N ALA A 21 6.93 3.07 -8.52
CA ALA A 21 7.20 3.62 -9.86
C ALA A 21 6.08 4.53 -10.40
N MET A 22 4.90 4.52 -9.78
CA MET A 22 3.75 5.26 -10.28
C MET A 22 3.58 6.66 -9.70
N LEU A 23 4.09 6.92 -8.51
CA LEU A 23 3.90 8.21 -7.85
C LEU A 23 5.01 9.23 -8.16
N SER A 24 6.17 8.80 -8.63
CA SER A 24 7.20 9.72 -9.14
C SER A 24 6.83 10.39 -10.47
N LEU A 25 5.74 9.97 -11.12
CA LEU A 25 5.25 10.51 -12.40
C LEU A 25 3.93 11.29 -12.28
N ALA A 26 3.30 11.34 -11.10
CA ALA A 26 2.15 12.22 -10.87
C ALA A 26 2.54 13.72 -10.82
N CYS A 27 3.83 14.01 -10.62
CA CYS A 27 4.39 15.35 -10.78
C CYS A 27 5.30 15.31 -12.04
N GLY A 28 4.75 15.65 -13.20
CA GLY A 28 5.38 15.55 -14.50
C GLY A 28 6.74 16.24 -14.60
N ASN A 29 7.68 15.58 -15.28
CA ASN A 29 8.74 16.28 -16.01
C ASN A 29 8.08 16.92 -17.25
N ASP A 30 7.53 18.09 -17.09
CA ASP A 30 7.23 18.95 -18.23
C ASP A 30 8.56 19.58 -18.66
N GLU A 31 9.01 19.19 -19.86
CA GLU A 31 9.98 19.99 -20.62
C GLU A 31 9.42 21.42 -20.71
N GLU A 32 10.25 22.39 -20.33
CA GLU A 32 9.92 23.81 -20.33
C GLU A 32 9.33 24.24 -21.69
N THR A 33 8.03 24.48 -21.71
CA THR A 33 7.40 25.34 -22.70
C THR A 33 7.29 26.74 -22.08
N PRO A 34 7.88 27.77 -22.66
CA PRO A 34 7.80 29.13 -22.08
C PRO A 34 6.39 29.67 -22.20
N GLY A 35 5.68 29.83 -21.09
CA GLY A 35 4.42 30.57 -21.07
C GLY A 35 3.23 29.87 -20.40
N GLY A 36 3.43 29.02 -19.42
CA GLY A 36 2.34 28.44 -18.62
C GLY A 36 2.11 29.21 -17.33
N THR A 37 0.91 29.75 -17.15
CA THR A 37 0.35 30.32 -15.92
C THR A 37 0.59 29.41 -14.73
N GLU A 38 1.05 29.96 -13.59
CA GLU A 38 1.12 29.30 -12.29
C GLU A 38 -0.24 28.67 -11.95
N GLY A 39 -0.35 27.36 -12.16
CA GLY A 39 -1.49 26.58 -11.71
C GLY A 39 -1.39 26.41 -10.20
N THR A 40 -1.90 27.35 -9.42
CA THR A 40 -2.28 27.10 -8.04
C THR A 40 -3.34 26.02 -8.08
N SER A 41 -3.01 24.80 -7.60
CA SER A 41 -4.02 23.78 -7.35
C SER A 41 -5.07 24.37 -6.40
N GLY A 42 -6.26 24.63 -6.91
CA GLY A 42 -7.38 25.11 -6.10
C GLY A 42 -7.76 24.09 -5.04
N PRO A 43 -8.61 24.46 -4.08
CA PRO A 43 -9.11 23.52 -3.08
C PRO A 43 -9.76 22.32 -3.79
N GLY A 44 -9.64 21.12 -3.18
CA GLY A 44 -10.31 19.93 -3.66
C GLY A 44 -11.84 20.09 -3.70
N PRO A 45 -12.56 19.21 -4.40
CA PRO A 45 -14.01 19.30 -4.49
C PRO A 45 -14.65 19.14 -3.10
N THR A 46 -15.78 19.84 -2.87
CA THR A 46 -16.57 19.64 -1.67
C THR A 46 -17.19 18.24 -1.71
N VAL A 47 -17.02 17.49 -0.63
CA VAL A 47 -17.64 16.16 -0.47
C VAL A 47 -18.68 16.18 0.64
N VAL A 48 -19.73 15.38 0.48
CA VAL A 48 -20.74 15.15 1.51
C VAL A 48 -20.75 13.66 1.79
N ARG A 49 -20.42 13.27 3.02
CA ARG A 49 -20.57 11.87 3.44
C ARG A 49 -22.05 11.51 3.50
N PRO A 50 -22.42 10.32 3.03
CA PRO A 50 -23.77 9.80 3.24
C PRO A 50 -24.11 9.72 4.73
N GLU A 51 -25.38 9.94 5.07
CA GLU A 51 -25.86 9.76 6.44
C GLU A 51 -25.59 8.33 6.93
N PRO A 52 -25.13 8.17 8.18
CA PRO A 52 -24.86 6.85 8.75
C PRO A 52 -26.13 5.99 8.80
N THR A 53 -26.00 4.73 8.41
CA THR A 53 -27.09 3.74 8.40
C THR A 53 -26.56 2.34 8.71
N GLY A 54 -27.45 1.46 9.22
CA GLY A 54 -27.11 0.06 9.45
C GLY A 54 -26.47 -0.21 10.81
N GLU A 55 -25.88 -1.39 10.95
CA GLU A 55 -25.20 -1.86 12.15
C GLU A 55 -23.86 -1.15 12.35
N LEU A 56 -23.34 -1.17 13.58
CA LEU A 56 -21.99 -0.65 13.87
C LEU A 56 -20.94 -1.51 13.16
N ARG A 57 -19.86 -0.85 12.75
CA ARG A 57 -18.61 -1.51 12.36
C ARG A 57 -17.50 -1.21 13.35
N GLY A 58 -16.66 -2.19 13.64
CA GLY A 58 -15.54 -2.06 14.59
C GLY A 58 -14.21 -1.67 13.92
N MET A 59 -14.19 -1.40 12.61
CA MET A 59 -12.96 -1.16 11.84
C MET A 59 -13.03 0.08 10.97
N LEU A 60 -11.89 0.72 10.76
CA LEU A 60 -11.72 1.79 9.78
C LEU A 60 -11.71 1.21 8.35
N LEU A 61 -12.31 1.93 7.41
CA LEU A 61 -12.22 1.66 5.99
C LEU A 61 -11.29 2.65 5.33
N GLY A 62 -10.44 2.19 4.41
CA GLY A 62 -9.47 3.04 3.72
C GLY A 62 -9.39 2.78 2.23
N PHE A 63 -8.99 3.80 1.50
CA PHE A 63 -8.53 3.69 0.11
C PHE A 63 -7.09 4.17 -0.01
N SER A 64 -6.32 3.57 -0.95
CA SER A 64 -5.08 4.21 -1.37
C SER A 64 -5.38 5.49 -2.14
N SER A 65 -4.46 6.43 -2.08
CA SER A 65 -4.50 7.68 -2.87
C SER A 65 -4.17 7.46 -4.35
N LEU A 66 -4.04 6.21 -4.80
CA LEU A 66 -3.74 5.88 -6.19
C LEU A 66 -4.84 6.41 -7.12
N PRO A 67 -4.52 7.38 -8.00
CA PRO A 67 -5.52 7.95 -8.89
C PRO A 67 -5.74 7.04 -10.11
N PRO A 68 -6.91 7.11 -10.76
CA PRO A 68 -7.12 6.42 -12.04
C PRO A 68 -6.24 6.95 -13.17
N GLU A 69 -5.85 8.22 -13.14
CA GLU A 69 -4.96 8.86 -14.11
C GLU A 69 -3.80 9.58 -13.40
N ARG A 70 -2.67 9.75 -14.09
CA ARG A 70 -1.48 10.40 -13.54
C ARG A 70 -1.55 11.92 -13.68
N THR A 71 -2.59 12.52 -13.11
CA THR A 71 -2.80 13.98 -13.09
C THR A 71 -3.05 14.45 -11.66
N ASN A 72 -2.78 15.72 -11.38
CA ASN A 72 -3.06 16.32 -10.07
C ASN A 72 -4.57 16.32 -9.78
N GLU A 73 -5.39 16.59 -10.77
CA GLU A 73 -6.86 16.58 -10.64
C GLU A 73 -7.36 15.20 -10.23
N SER A 74 -6.85 14.16 -10.88
CA SER A 74 -7.20 12.78 -10.57
C SER A 74 -6.71 12.37 -9.17
N TYR A 75 -5.54 12.85 -8.75
CA TYR A 75 -5.01 12.62 -7.40
C TYR A 75 -5.87 13.30 -6.32
N ILE A 76 -6.26 14.55 -6.52
CA ILE A 76 -7.19 15.29 -5.65
C ILE A 76 -8.54 14.56 -5.58
N GLN A 77 -9.04 14.04 -6.72
CA GLN A 77 -10.28 13.27 -6.76
C GLN A 77 -10.19 11.96 -5.99
N ALA A 78 -9.02 11.30 -5.94
CA ALA A 78 -8.82 10.10 -5.11
C ALA A 78 -8.98 10.42 -3.61
N PHE A 79 -8.42 11.55 -3.14
CA PHE A 79 -8.64 12.03 -1.77
C PHE A 79 -10.12 12.35 -1.50
N ALA A 80 -10.80 13.03 -2.44
CA ALA A 80 -12.23 13.33 -2.31
C ALA A 80 -13.07 12.04 -2.22
N THR A 81 -12.74 11.03 -3.02
CA THR A 81 -13.42 9.72 -2.97
C THR A 81 -13.19 9.02 -1.62
N ALA A 82 -11.96 9.06 -1.11
CA ALA A 82 -11.66 8.53 0.22
C ALA A 82 -12.43 9.30 1.30
N ALA A 83 -12.47 10.64 1.24
CA ALA A 83 -13.20 11.47 2.20
C ALA A 83 -14.70 11.18 2.23
N GLN A 84 -15.27 10.79 1.10
CA GLN A 84 -16.71 10.51 0.98
C GLN A 84 -17.07 9.09 1.43
N TYR A 85 -16.21 8.09 1.19
CA TYR A 85 -16.55 6.67 1.34
C TYR A 85 -15.56 5.86 2.17
N ALA A 86 -14.64 6.52 2.87
CA ALA A 86 -13.66 5.88 3.74
C ALA A 86 -13.34 6.77 4.95
N ASP A 87 -12.57 6.24 5.89
CA ASP A 87 -12.08 6.94 7.09
C ASP A 87 -10.59 7.23 7.01
N VAL A 88 -9.90 6.50 6.12
CA VAL A 88 -8.44 6.52 5.98
C VAL A 88 -8.07 6.69 4.52
N VAL A 89 -7.08 7.52 4.27
CA VAL A 89 -6.37 7.56 2.98
C VAL A 89 -4.95 7.03 3.18
N LEU A 90 -4.58 6.04 2.36
CA LEU A 90 -3.20 5.52 2.28
C LEU A 90 -2.42 6.31 1.24
N VAL A 91 -1.38 7.00 1.69
CA VAL A 91 -0.36 7.61 0.83
C VAL A 91 0.89 6.75 0.89
N GLN A 92 1.32 6.18 -0.23
CA GLN A 92 2.53 5.36 -0.32
C GLN A 92 3.54 5.99 -1.26
N ARG A 93 4.80 6.12 -0.80
CA ARG A 93 5.87 6.77 -1.56
C ARG A 93 7.23 6.10 -1.36
N THR A 94 8.00 6.04 -2.44
CA THR A 94 9.44 5.79 -2.35
C THR A 94 10.13 7.05 -1.81
N PRO A 95 11.15 6.93 -0.94
CA PRO A 95 11.90 8.08 -0.47
C PRO A 95 12.51 8.88 -1.62
N PRO A 96 12.38 10.21 -1.62
CA PRO A 96 13.11 11.08 -2.54
C PRO A 96 14.55 11.24 -2.02
N TRP A 97 15.37 10.22 -2.27
CA TRP A 97 16.68 10.03 -1.65
C TRP A 97 17.57 11.25 -1.70
N GLU A 98 17.67 11.93 -2.86
CA GLU A 98 18.54 13.09 -3.06
C GLU A 98 18.19 14.25 -2.14
N ASP A 99 16.90 14.44 -1.83
CA ASP A 99 16.44 15.52 -0.96
C ASP A 99 16.92 15.34 0.49
N PHE A 100 17.16 14.10 0.92
CA PHE A 100 17.47 13.74 2.30
C PHE A 100 18.90 13.20 2.52
N MET A 101 19.69 13.08 1.47
CA MET A 101 21.12 12.77 1.60
C MET A 101 21.90 13.96 2.17
N ALA A 102 23.09 13.70 2.71
CA ALA A 102 23.97 14.74 3.28
C ALA A 102 24.24 15.87 2.27
N GLY A 103 23.90 17.09 2.65
CA GLY A 103 23.97 18.27 1.79
C GLY A 103 22.77 18.45 0.85
N GLY A 104 21.82 17.53 0.83
CA GLY A 104 20.56 17.66 0.12
C GLY A 104 19.65 18.72 0.75
N GLN A 105 18.71 19.21 -0.04
CA GLN A 105 17.66 20.11 0.40
C GLN A 105 16.33 19.58 -0.11
N VAL A 106 15.29 19.74 0.68
CA VAL A 106 13.92 19.37 0.25
C VAL A 106 13.60 20.11 -1.03
N SER A 107 13.41 19.35 -2.11
CA SER A 107 13.10 19.89 -3.42
C SER A 107 11.75 20.60 -3.43
N ARG A 108 11.55 21.49 -4.41
CA ARG A 108 10.27 22.14 -4.61
C ARG A 108 9.16 21.09 -4.82
N GLN A 109 9.43 20.02 -5.56
CA GLN A 109 8.49 18.94 -5.80
C GLN A 109 8.04 18.28 -4.49
N THR A 110 8.97 17.88 -3.62
CA THR A 110 8.64 17.29 -2.31
C THR A 110 7.85 18.26 -1.44
N ALA A 111 8.26 19.54 -1.40
CA ALA A 111 7.59 20.57 -0.62
C ALA A 111 6.17 20.86 -1.12
N ASP A 112 5.97 20.94 -2.44
CA ASP A 112 4.67 21.21 -3.06
C ASP A 112 3.72 20.01 -2.88
N THR A 113 4.23 18.78 -3.01
CA THR A 113 3.48 17.56 -2.73
C THR A 113 3.02 17.51 -1.27
N THR A 114 3.93 17.78 -0.33
CA THR A 114 3.59 17.82 1.10
C THR A 114 2.50 18.86 1.38
N ARG A 115 2.64 20.06 0.80
CA ARG A 115 1.64 21.13 0.95
C ARG A 115 0.28 20.74 0.39
N LEU A 116 0.24 20.13 -0.80
CA LEU A 116 -1.00 19.66 -1.41
C LEU A 116 -1.69 18.62 -0.50
N GLU A 117 -0.97 17.59 -0.08
CA GLU A 117 -1.52 16.49 0.73
C GLU A 117 -2.00 16.96 2.10
N THR A 118 -1.21 17.79 2.80
CA THR A 118 -1.62 18.36 4.08
C THR A 118 -2.83 19.28 3.94
N SER A 119 -2.90 20.08 2.86
CA SER A 119 -4.08 20.92 2.58
C SER A 119 -5.33 20.08 2.29
N LEU A 120 -5.21 18.94 1.60
CA LEU A 120 -6.33 18.02 1.38
C LEU A 120 -6.78 17.34 2.66
N LEU A 121 -5.85 16.95 3.54
CA LEU A 121 -6.17 16.38 4.84
C LEU A 121 -6.86 17.41 5.75
N ASP A 122 -6.41 18.66 5.75
CA ASP A 122 -7.08 19.75 6.47
C ASP A 122 -8.48 20.02 5.93
N GLN A 123 -8.64 20.02 4.59
CA GLN A 123 -9.94 20.20 3.94
C GLN A 123 -10.90 19.05 4.26
N TYR A 124 -10.39 17.83 4.26
CA TYR A 124 -11.14 16.61 4.55
C TYR A 124 -10.84 16.10 5.95
N GLY A 125 -11.10 16.93 6.97
CA GLY A 125 -10.74 16.67 8.37
C GLY A 125 -11.34 15.39 9.00
N ASN A 126 -12.16 14.65 8.25
CA ASN A 126 -12.64 13.32 8.63
C ASN A 126 -11.69 12.18 8.23
N LEU A 127 -10.69 12.45 7.38
CA LEU A 127 -9.72 11.44 6.96
C LEU A 127 -8.57 11.34 7.94
N LYS A 128 -8.27 10.12 8.35
CA LYS A 128 -7.00 9.75 8.98
C LYS A 128 -5.95 9.47 7.90
N LEU A 129 -4.71 9.83 8.18
CA LEU A 129 -3.61 9.54 7.28
C LEU A 129 -2.91 8.23 7.67
N PHE A 130 -2.88 7.29 6.74
CA PHE A 130 -1.92 6.20 6.73
C PHE A 130 -0.83 6.52 5.71
N TYR A 131 0.37 6.88 6.19
CA TYR A 131 1.52 7.11 5.33
C TYR A 131 2.38 5.86 5.25
N SER A 132 2.81 5.48 4.07
CA SER A 132 3.68 4.31 3.84
C SER A 132 4.94 4.72 3.09
N ILE A 133 6.09 4.56 3.73
CA ILE A 133 7.39 4.73 3.10
C ILE A 133 7.78 3.39 2.49
N ASP A 134 7.87 3.34 1.15
CA ASP A 134 8.24 2.15 0.39
C ASP A 134 9.66 2.28 -0.20
N PRO A 135 10.68 1.83 0.53
CA PRO A 135 12.06 1.99 0.07
C PRO A 135 12.52 0.92 -0.92
N THR A 136 11.71 -0.11 -1.16
CA THR A 136 12.09 -1.27 -1.97
C THR A 136 11.39 -1.31 -3.32
N ASP A 137 12.06 -1.91 -4.30
CA ASP A 137 11.51 -2.08 -5.64
C ASP A 137 10.62 -3.32 -5.69
N GLY A 138 9.34 -3.12 -5.62
CA GLY A 138 8.40 -4.20 -5.70
C GLY A 138 8.40 -4.88 -7.11
N VAL A 139 8.80 -4.22 -8.30
CA VAL A 139 8.91 -4.88 -9.64
C VAL A 139 9.82 -6.08 -9.58
N VAL A 140 10.84 -6.04 -8.75
CA VAL A 140 11.76 -7.14 -8.53
C VAL A 140 11.49 -7.84 -7.19
N GLN A 141 10.22 -7.86 -6.79
CA GLN A 141 9.77 -8.55 -5.57
C GLN A 141 10.56 -8.12 -4.32
N ARG A 142 10.82 -6.83 -4.19
CA ARG A 142 11.50 -6.19 -3.04
C ARG A 142 12.91 -6.70 -2.76
N SER A 143 13.58 -7.24 -3.79
CA SER A 143 14.96 -7.76 -3.67
C SER A 143 16.04 -6.67 -3.67
N ARG A 144 15.68 -5.41 -3.90
CA ARG A 144 16.59 -4.26 -3.90
C ARG A 144 15.90 -2.97 -3.48
N THR A 145 16.69 -1.97 -3.11
CA THR A 145 16.21 -0.61 -2.83
C THR A 145 15.78 0.07 -4.13
N ALA A 146 14.64 0.78 -4.08
CA ALA A 146 14.05 1.45 -5.24
C ALA A 146 14.66 2.85 -5.46
N ASN A 147 14.78 3.24 -6.73
CA ASN A 147 15.06 4.60 -7.17
C ASN A 147 16.30 5.27 -6.52
N LEU A 148 17.33 4.51 -6.20
CA LEU A 148 18.57 5.07 -5.68
C LEU A 148 19.22 6.02 -6.71
N PRO A 149 19.82 7.14 -6.26
CA PRO A 149 20.57 8.03 -7.14
C PRO A 149 21.72 7.30 -7.84
N PRO A 150 22.13 7.74 -9.04
CA PRO A 150 23.23 7.11 -9.79
C PRO A 150 24.57 7.09 -9.04
N SER A 151 24.74 7.93 -8.04
CA SER A 151 25.94 8.00 -7.18
C SER A 151 26.02 6.88 -6.14
N ILE A 152 24.96 6.08 -5.99
CA ILE A 152 24.87 4.95 -5.06
C ILE A 152 24.90 3.64 -5.87
N ASP A 153 25.73 2.71 -5.41
CA ASP A 153 25.69 1.35 -5.95
C ASP A 153 24.34 0.69 -5.60
N PRO A 154 23.54 0.30 -6.60
CA PRO A 154 22.25 -0.34 -6.34
C PRO A 154 22.35 -1.61 -5.47
N ALA A 155 23.49 -2.31 -5.48
CA ALA A 155 23.71 -3.51 -4.69
C ALA A 155 23.98 -3.17 -3.20
N ALA A 156 24.47 -1.97 -2.90
CA ALA A 156 24.73 -1.56 -1.52
C ALA A 156 23.42 -1.33 -0.71
N GLY A 157 22.41 -0.74 -1.33
CA GLY A 157 21.08 -0.58 -0.71
C GLY A 157 21.15 -0.08 0.73
N PHE A 158 20.51 -0.79 1.66
CA PHE A 158 20.48 -0.43 3.09
C PHE A 158 21.81 -0.62 3.83
N THR A 159 22.83 -1.19 3.22
CA THR A 159 24.17 -1.28 3.80
C THR A 159 24.98 0.01 3.57
N ASP A 160 24.57 0.88 2.63
CA ASP A 160 25.17 2.19 2.41
C ASP A 160 24.69 3.20 3.46
N SER A 161 25.61 3.80 4.20
CA SER A 161 25.28 4.77 5.27
C SER A 161 24.49 5.97 4.74
N ARG A 162 24.74 6.42 3.51
CA ARG A 162 24.05 7.56 2.90
C ARG A 162 22.56 7.23 2.67
N VAL A 163 22.24 5.99 2.27
CA VAL A 163 20.88 5.50 2.12
C VAL A 163 20.18 5.40 3.47
N ARG A 164 20.89 4.89 4.48
CA ARG A 164 20.36 4.79 5.86
C ARG A 164 20.04 6.17 6.42
N ASP A 165 20.99 7.11 6.34
CA ASP A 165 20.81 8.47 6.84
C ASP A 165 19.66 9.19 6.14
N ALA A 166 19.56 9.06 4.81
CA ALA A 166 18.49 9.63 4.01
C ALA A 166 17.11 9.03 4.38
N PHE A 167 17.02 7.72 4.61
CA PHE A 167 15.77 7.07 5.05
C PHE A 167 15.31 7.60 6.41
N ILE A 168 16.21 7.68 7.38
CA ILE A 168 15.91 8.20 8.73
C ILE A 168 15.47 9.66 8.64
N ALA A 169 16.18 10.49 7.86
CA ALA A 169 15.84 11.89 7.67
C ALA A 169 14.47 12.06 7.01
N TYR A 170 14.15 11.22 6.02
CA TYR A 170 12.82 11.23 5.38
C TYR A 170 11.72 10.77 6.34
N ALA A 171 11.93 9.71 7.11
CA ALA A 171 10.99 9.26 8.14
C ALA A 171 10.72 10.36 9.18
N ALA A 172 11.76 11.07 9.63
CA ALA A 172 11.61 12.22 10.49
C ALA A 172 10.81 13.36 9.85
N TYR A 173 11.07 13.64 8.56
CA TYR A 173 10.34 14.64 7.79
C TYR A 173 8.84 14.30 7.71
N VAL A 174 8.50 13.07 7.37
CA VAL A 174 7.10 12.60 7.32
C VAL A 174 6.45 12.73 8.69
N ALA A 175 7.09 12.22 9.74
CA ALA A 175 6.56 12.29 11.10
C ALA A 175 6.30 13.74 11.55
N LYS A 176 7.21 14.67 11.22
CA LYS A 176 7.10 16.07 11.63
C LYS A 176 6.06 16.86 10.84
N ASN A 177 5.98 16.67 9.52
CA ASN A 177 5.17 17.51 8.64
C ASN A 177 3.74 16.98 8.43
N TYR A 178 3.55 15.67 8.52
CA TYR A 178 2.23 15.04 8.35
C TYR A 178 1.60 14.60 9.66
N GLN A 179 2.40 14.21 10.67
CA GLN A 179 1.91 13.61 11.92
C GLN A 179 0.84 12.54 11.69
N PRO A 180 1.11 11.53 10.84
CA PRO A 180 0.11 10.56 10.42
C PRO A 180 -0.36 9.72 11.61
N GLU A 181 -1.61 9.25 11.59
CA GLU A 181 -2.09 8.28 12.58
C GLU A 181 -1.37 6.93 12.45
N TYR A 182 -1.05 6.53 11.21
CA TYR A 182 -0.38 5.28 10.87
C TYR A 182 0.80 5.55 9.94
N LEU A 183 1.98 5.03 10.29
CA LEU A 183 3.19 5.17 9.48
C LEU A 183 3.87 3.81 9.28
N ALA A 184 3.81 3.31 8.05
CA ALA A 184 4.61 2.15 7.67
C ALA A 184 6.03 2.60 7.29
N LEU A 185 7.03 1.98 7.92
CA LEU A 185 8.45 2.13 7.60
C LEU A 185 8.92 0.88 6.84
N GLY A 186 8.50 0.73 5.61
CA GLY A 186 8.77 -0.42 4.76
C GLY A 186 7.51 -1.21 4.40
N VAL A 187 7.45 -1.62 3.15
CA VAL A 187 6.31 -2.34 2.57
C VAL A 187 6.71 -3.78 2.27
N GLU A 188 5.88 -4.74 2.74
CA GLU A 188 6.03 -6.18 2.48
C GLU A 188 7.45 -6.69 2.73
N VAL A 189 8.00 -6.29 3.88
CA VAL A 189 9.42 -6.48 4.22
C VAL A 189 9.85 -7.94 4.32
N ASN A 190 8.90 -8.87 4.55
CA ASN A 190 9.16 -10.31 4.54
C ASN A 190 9.63 -10.80 3.17
N MET A 191 9.20 -10.18 2.08
CA MET A 191 9.66 -10.56 0.74
C MET A 191 11.16 -10.32 0.57
N THR A 192 11.73 -9.32 1.23
CA THR A 192 13.18 -9.06 1.21
C THR A 192 13.95 -10.16 1.96
N PHE A 193 13.36 -10.78 2.98
CA PHE A 193 14.01 -11.81 3.79
C PHE A 193 14.51 -13.00 2.95
N GLU A 194 13.67 -13.55 2.08
CA GLU A 194 14.02 -14.68 1.22
C GLU A 194 14.85 -14.29 -0.01
N ARG A 195 14.71 -13.05 -0.49
CA ARG A 195 15.28 -12.61 -1.79
C ARG A 195 16.59 -11.86 -1.65
N ALA A 196 16.79 -11.18 -0.53
CA ALA A 196 17.98 -10.38 -0.24
C ALA A 196 18.25 -10.35 1.28
N PRO A 197 18.64 -11.48 1.89
CA PRO A 197 18.77 -11.62 3.36
C PRO A 197 19.68 -10.56 3.99
N GLU A 198 20.79 -10.22 3.35
CA GLU A 198 21.71 -9.18 3.85
C GLU A 198 21.01 -7.81 3.89
N GLN A 199 20.23 -7.47 2.88
CA GLN A 199 19.45 -6.23 2.84
C GLN A 199 18.35 -6.24 3.91
N PHE A 200 17.72 -7.39 4.15
CA PHE A 200 16.74 -7.52 5.22
C PHE A 200 17.37 -7.26 6.60
N GLU A 201 18.51 -7.84 6.90
CA GLU A 201 19.21 -7.64 8.18
C GLU A 201 19.63 -6.16 8.37
N ALA A 202 20.14 -5.54 7.30
CA ALA A 202 20.46 -4.12 7.30
C ALA A 202 19.21 -3.26 7.50
N PHE A 203 18.08 -3.64 6.88
CA PHE A 203 16.81 -2.95 7.04
C PHE A 203 16.23 -3.09 8.45
N VAL A 204 16.30 -4.24 9.09
CA VAL A 204 15.82 -4.42 10.48
C VAL A 204 16.53 -3.45 11.42
N THR A 205 17.84 -3.27 11.26
CA THR A 205 18.62 -2.31 12.05
C THR A 205 18.19 -0.87 11.75
N LEU A 206 18.09 -0.52 10.46
CA LEU A 206 17.63 0.78 10.00
C LEU A 206 16.23 1.13 10.50
N TYR A 207 15.31 0.16 10.42
CA TYR A 207 13.94 0.30 10.91
C TYR A 207 13.91 0.65 12.39
N ALA A 208 14.72 -0.01 13.21
CA ALA A 208 14.76 0.25 14.65
C ALA A 208 15.19 1.70 14.95
N GLU A 209 16.19 2.22 14.23
CA GLU A 209 16.63 3.61 14.36
C GLU A 209 15.56 4.60 13.90
N ALA A 210 14.95 4.34 12.73
CA ALA A 210 13.88 5.18 12.18
C ALA A 210 12.63 5.20 13.09
N TYR A 211 12.27 4.05 13.70
CA TYR A 211 11.17 3.96 14.66
C TYR A 211 11.35 4.94 15.82
N GLU A 212 12.52 4.94 16.46
CA GLU A 212 12.81 5.84 17.60
C GLU A 212 12.73 7.32 17.16
N VAL A 213 13.24 7.63 15.99
CA VAL A 213 13.19 8.99 15.43
C VAL A 213 11.75 9.43 15.14
N VAL A 214 10.92 8.56 14.58
CA VAL A 214 9.51 8.84 14.33
C VAL A 214 8.77 9.05 15.65
N LYS A 215 8.94 8.14 16.63
CA LYS A 215 8.29 8.26 17.95
C LYS A 215 8.73 9.54 18.70
N GLY A 216 9.96 9.99 18.48
CA GLY A 216 10.45 11.27 19.03
C GLY A 216 9.77 12.50 18.41
N ASN A 217 9.42 12.45 17.11
CA ASN A 217 8.80 13.57 16.38
C ASN A 217 7.26 13.54 16.41
N SER A 218 6.66 12.35 16.43
CA SER A 218 5.22 12.13 16.44
C SER A 218 4.84 10.97 17.38
N PRO A 219 4.81 11.17 18.69
CA PRO A 219 4.65 10.10 19.69
C PRO A 219 3.33 9.30 19.55
N LYS A 220 2.31 9.91 18.97
CA LYS A 220 0.98 9.29 18.81
C LYS A 220 0.88 8.42 17.56
N THR A 221 1.76 8.62 16.58
CA THR A 221 1.80 7.83 15.36
C THR A 221 2.03 6.36 15.68
N LYS A 222 1.19 5.48 15.17
CA LYS A 222 1.43 4.03 15.16
C LYS A 222 2.42 3.69 14.07
N VAL A 223 3.55 3.07 14.45
CA VAL A 223 4.68 2.79 13.55
C VAL A 223 4.84 1.29 13.39
N PHE A 224 4.99 0.82 12.16
CA PHE A 224 5.08 -0.62 11.83
C PHE A 224 5.69 -0.83 10.44
N PRO A 225 6.20 -2.04 10.10
CA PRO A 225 6.40 -2.47 8.72
C PRO A 225 5.14 -3.19 8.23
N THR A 226 4.93 -3.32 6.91
CA THR A 226 3.89 -4.20 6.38
C THR A 226 4.46 -5.54 5.92
N PHE A 227 3.62 -6.58 5.90
CA PHE A 227 3.97 -7.94 5.51
C PHE A 227 2.99 -8.46 4.47
N GLN A 228 3.50 -9.13 3.45
CA GLN A 228 2.72 -9.78 2.41
C GLN A 228 2.33 -11.20 2.85
N LEU A 229 1.02 -11.46 2.98
CA LEU A 229 0.49 -12.68 3.61
C LEU A 229 0.87 -13.95 2.86
N GLU A 230 0.64 -13.98 1.56
CA GLU A 230 0.90 -15.16 0.73
C GLU A 230 2.39 -15.51 0.69
N ASP A 231 3.28 -14.52 0.81
CA ASP A 231 4.72 -14.74 0.96
C ASP A 231 5.06 -15.25 2.37
N LEU A 232 4.46 -14.70 3.43
CA LEU A 232 4.63 -15.25 4.79
C LEU A 232 4.27 -16.73 4.86
N GLU A 233 3.25 -17.15 4.13
CA GLU A 233 2.82 -18.55 4.00
C GLU A 233 3.73 -19.39 3.09
N GLY A 234 4.66 -18.76 2.36
CA GLY A 234 5.54 -19.43 1.41
C GLY A 234 4.89 -19.80 0.10
N ALA A 235 3.78 -19.13 -0.26
CA ALA A 235 2.97 -19.42 -1.46
C ALA A 235 3.08 -18.34 -2.55
N PHE A 236 4.02 -17.37 -2.41
CA PHE A 236 4.13 -16.26 -3.35
C PHE A 236 5.52 -16.10 -3.95
N GLY A 237 5.64 -16.49 -5.22
CA GLY A 237 6.89 -16.38 -5.98
C GLY A 237 7.91 -17.47 -5.61
N ILE A 238 8.62 -17.32 -4.50
CA ILE A 238 9.53 -18.34 -3.97
C ILE A 238 8.74 -19.23 -3.00
N VAL A 239 8.79 -20.54 -3.22
CA VAL A 239 8.15 -21.50 -2.32
C VAL A 239 9.09 -21.81 -1.15
N HIS A 240 8.62 -21.57 0.06
CA HIS A 240 9.34 -21.82 1.32
C HIS A 240 8.38 -22.21 2.45
N PRO A 241 8.85 -22.72 3.58
CA PRO A 241 8.00 -22.89 4.76
C PRO A 241 7.46 -21.53 5.26
N PRO A 242 6.29 -21.50 5.92
CA PRO A 242 5.79 -20.27 6.54
C PRO A 242 6.82 -19.58 7.44
N ARG A 243 6.87 -18.25 7.41
CA ARG A 243 7.89 -17.41 8.08
C ARG A 243 7.29 -16.47 9.12
N TRP A 244 6.42 -16.96 9.97
CA TRP A 244 5.79 -16.15 11.01
C TRP A 244 6.79 -15.58 12.03
N GLU A 245 7.95 -16.23 12.21
CA GLU A 245 9.04 -15.76 13.06
C GLU A 245 9.65 -14.41 12.65
N ILE A 246 9.37 -13.94 11.42
CA ILE A 246 9.81 -12.62 10.95
C ILE A 246 9.23 -11.51 11.83
N PHE A 247 8.04 -11.68 12.40
CA PHE A 247 7.44 -10.69 13.29
C PHE A 247 8.33 -10.42 14.52
N ASP A 248 9.04 -11.39 15.02
CA ASP A 248 9.93 -11.25 16.18
C ASP A 248 11.09 -10.29 15.93
N ARG A 249 11.46 -10.07 14.66
CA ARG A 249 12.51 -9.12 14.27
C ARG A 249 12.12 -7.67 14.54
N PHE A 250 10.83 -7.39 14.62
CA PHE A 250 10.25 -6.05 14.83
C PHE A 250 9.56 -5.92 16.20
N ARG A 251 9.49 -7.01 16.97
CA ARG A 251 8.80 -7.04 18.27
C ARG A 251 9.32 -5.95 19.22
N GLY A 252 8.38 -5.22 19.84
CA GLY A 252 8.69 -4.09 20.70
C GLY A 252 8.90 -2.74 19.98
N ARG A 253 8.93 -2.77 18.63
CA ARG A 253 8.95 -1.60 17.73
C ARG A 253 7.95 -1.73 16.59
N MET A 254 6.89 -2.46 16.79
CA MET A 254 5.79 -2.63 15.85
C MET A 254 4.48 -2.43 16.61
N ASP A 255 3.82 -1.30 16.39
CA ASP A 255 2.63 -0.90 17.14
C ASP A 255 1.37 -1.66 16.68
N VAL A 256 1.33 -2.11 15.41
CA VAL A 256 0.27 -2.93 14.83
C VAL A 256 0.85 -3.97 13.89
N LEU A 257 0.16 -5.11 13.73
CA LEU A 257 0.45 -6.06 12.63
C LEU A 257 -0.29 -5.59 11.39
N ALA A 258 0.47 -5.21 10.36
CA ALA A 258 -0.06 -4.69 9.10
C ALA A 258 0.17 -5.69 7.95
N ILE A 259 -0.92 -6.18 7.37
CA ILE A 259 -0.91 -7.22 6.34
C ILE A 259 -1.34 -6.65 5.00
N SER A 260 -0.51 -6.84 3.98
CA SER A 260 -0.85 -6.74 2.57
C SER A 260 -1.26 -8.12 2.06
N THR A 261 -2.35 -8.23 1.28
CA THR A 261 -2.84 -9.52 0.81
C THR A 261 -3.66 -9.42 -0.48
N TYR A 262 -3.36 -10.33 -1.41
CA TYR A 262 -3.97 -10.38 -2.73
C TYR A 262 -4.21 -11.84 -3.17
N PRO A 263 -5.22 -12.53 -2.63
CA PRO A 263 -5.39 -13.97 -2.86
C PRO A 263 -5.53 -14.34 -4.34
N PHE A 264 -6.01 -13.43 -5.19
CA PHE A 264 -6.10 -13.64 -6.63
C PHE A 264 -4.73 -13.71 -7.34
N LEU A 265 -3.66 -13.24 -6.68
CA LEU A 265 -2.29 -13.35 -7.19
C LEU A 265 -1.63 -14.67 -6.78
N GLY A 266 -2.17 -15.35 -5.78
CA GLY A 266 -1.78 -16.67 -5.33
C GLY A 266 -2.52 -17.79 -6.08
N GLU A 267 -3.01 -18.78 -5.34
CA GLU A 267 -3.64 -20.00 -5.89
C GLU A 267 -5.17 -19.91 -5.99
N ALA A 268 -5.81 -18.89 -5.41
CA ALA A 268 -7.27 -18.74 -5.42
C ALA A 268 -7.76 -18.46 -6.84
N ARG A 269 -8.63 -19.35 -7.35
CA ARG A 269 -9.30 -19.18 -8.65
C ARG A 269 -10.49 -18.24 -8.54
N SER A 270 -11.15 -18.28 -7.39
CA SER A 270 -12.34 -17.48 -7.07
C SER A 270 -12.30 -17.06 -5.61
N ALA A 271 -13.15 -16.13 -5.22
CA ALA A 271 -13.31 -15.72 -3.82
C ALA A 271 -13.69 -16.91 -2.91
N ALA A 272 -14.41 -17.90 -3.45
CA ALA A 272 -14.79 -19.12 -2.72
C ALA A 272 -13.61 -20.05 -2.40
N ASP A 273 -12.52 -19.97 -3.16
CA ASP A 273 -11.32 -20.79 -2.95
C ASP A 273 -10.40 -20.21 -1.85
N VAL A 274 -10.63 -18.99 -1.41
CA VAL A 274 -9.91 -18.41 -0.27
C VAL A 274 -10.22 -19.23 0.98
N ARG A 275 -9.20 -19.77 1.64
CA ARG A 275 -9.36 -20.70 2.79
C ARG A 275 -10.21 -20.10 3.90
N GLY A 276 -10.91 -20.96 4.65
CA GLY A 276 -11.77 -20.53 5.75
C GLY A 276 -11.03 -19.87 6.91
N ASP A 277 -9.76 -20.19 7.12
CA ASP A 277 -8.90 -19.66 8.17
C ASP A 277 -7.98 -18.51 7.71
N TYR A 278 -8.16 -18.04 6.47
CA TYR A 278 -7.25 -17.12 5.79
C TYR A 278 -6.90 -15.87 6.61
N TYR A 279 -7.89 -15.26 7.25
CA TYR A 279 -7.66 -14.10 8.12
C TYR A 279 -7.50 -14.49 9.60
N SER A 280 -8.24 -15.51 10.06
CA SER A 280 -8.25 -15.86 11.49
C SER A 280 -6.91 -16.42 11.99
N GLN A 281 -6.09 -17.03 11.11
CA GLN A 281 -4.76 -17.48 11.46
C GLN A 281 -3.85 -16.34 11.98
N LEU A 282 -4.05 -15.10 11.54
CA LEU A 282 -3.25 -13.95 11.99
C LEU A 282 -3.34 -13.78 13.52
N LYS A 283 -4.51 -14.09 14.12
CA LYS A 283 -4.70 -14.05 15.58
C LYS A 283 -3.90 -15.11 16.32
N THR A 284 -3.41 -16.16 15.65
CA THR A 284 -2.54 -17.18 16.30
C THR A 284 -1.08 -16.76 16.35
N HIS A 285 -0.71 -15.71 15.60
CA HIS A 285 0.66 -15.21 15.48
C HIS A 285 0.85 -13.82 16.09
N TRP A 286 -0.25 -13.10 16.37
CA TRP A 286 -0.22 -11.74 16.91
C TRP A 286 -1.41 -11.46 17.83
N ASP A 287 -1.11 -11.00 19.06
CA ASP A 287 -2.11 -10.71 20.10
C ASP A 287 -2.58 -9.23 20.09
N GLY A 288 -1.87 -8.36 19.36
CA GLY A 288 -2.15 -6.93 19.29
C GLY A 288 -3.16 -6.55 18.20
N GLU A 289 -3.21 -5.27 17.91
CA GLU A 289 -4.01 -4.71 16.82
C GLU A 289 -3.54 -5.24 15.47
N ILE A 290 -4.48 -5.64 14.62
CA ILE A 290 -4.24 -6.13 13.25
C ILE A 290 -4.96 -5.21 12.27
N ILE A 291 -4.28 -4.85 11.19
CA ILE A 291 -4.85 -4.13 10.06
C ILE A 291 -4.56 -4.86 8.74
N ILE A 292 -5.50 -4.80 7.82
CA ILE A 292 -5.25 -5.10 6.41
C ILE A 292 -4.82 -3.78 5.77
N SER A 293 -3.49 -3.62 5.67
CA SER A 293 -2.86 -2.37 5.21
C SER A 293 -3.03 -2.14 3.72
N GLU A 294 -3.22 -3.23 2.97
CA GLU A 294 -3.43 -3.19 1.53
C GLU A 294 -4.07 -4.49 1.06
N THR A 295 -5.12 -4.39 0.26
CA THR A 295 -5.74 -5.56 -0.38
C THR A 295 -6.49 -5.18 -1.64
N GLY A 296 -6.83 -6.18 -2.43
CA GLY A 296 -7.66 -6.04 -3.61
C GLY A 296 -8.03 -7.39 -4.21
N TYR A 297 -8.95 -7.35 -5.15
CA TYR A 297 -9.37 -8.52 -5.94
C TYR A 297 -9.74 -8.08 -7.35
N ALA A 298 -9.24 -8.76 -8.37
CA ALA A 298 -9.49 -8.40 -9.77
C ALA A 298 -10.94 -8.71 -10.17
N SER A 299 -11.59 -7.75 -10.85
CA SER A 299 -12.95 -7.91 -11.41
C SER A 299 -12.96 -8.42 -12.85
N ALA A 300 -11.78 -8.74 -13.42
CA ALA A 300 -11.59 -9.33 -14.73
C ALA A 300 -10.44 -10.34 -14.69
N PRO A 301 -10.36 -11.28 -15.66
CA PRO A 301 -9.26 -12.22 -15.75
C PRO A 301 -7.90 -11.52 -15.83
N VAL A 302 -6.93 -12.02 -15.08
CA VAL A 302 -5.57 -11.49 -15.04
C VAL A 302 -4.66 -12.43 -15.82
N GLU A 303 -3.97 -11.91 -16.85
CA GLU A 303 -3.06 -12.69 -17.69
C GLU A 303 -1.96 -13.38 -16.84
N GLY A 304 -1.75 -14.66 -17.09
CA GLY A 304 -0.77 -15.46 -16.35
C GLY A 304 -1.16 -15.83 -14.93
N ARG A 305 -2.42 -15.58 -14.52
CA ARG A 305 -2.97 -15.97 -13.22
C ARG A 305 -4.11 -16.97 -13.35
N VAL A 306 -4.35 -17.72 -12.28
CA VAL A 306 -5.39 -18.75 -12.27
C VAL A 306 -6.79 -18.20 -11.96
N THR A 307 -6.86 -16.97 -11.46
CA THR A 307 -8.12 -16.33 -11.09
C THR A 307 -9.06 -16.18 -12.29
N VAL A 308 -10.33 -16.48 -12.07
CA VAL A 308 -11.38 -16.26 -13.09
C VAL A 308 -11.72 -14.78 -13.26
N GLY A 309 -11.58 -13.99 -12.18
CA GLY A 309 -11.78 -12.53 -12.14
C GLY A 309 -13.10 -12.11 -12.78
N THR A 310 -14.12 -11.85 -11.98
CA THR A 310 -15.38 -11.26 -12.41
C THR A 310 -15.84 -10.23 -11.40
N GLU A 311 -16.72 -9.30 -11.78
CA GLU A 311 -17.31 -8.35 -10.83
C GLU A 311 -18.07 -9.07 -9.70
N THR A 312 -18.72 -10.20 -9.99
CA THR A 312 -19.40 -11.03 -8.97
C THR A 312 -18.41 -11.64 -7.99
N ASP A 313 -17.27 -12.11 -8.50
CA ASP A 313 -16.24 -12.71 -7.68
C ASP A 313 -15.55 -11.65 -6.80
N GLN A 314 -15.26 -10.47 -7.37
CA GLN A 314 -14.77 -9.32 -6.61
C GLN A 314 -15.75 -8.92 -5.50
N GLN A 315 -17.04 -8.84 -5.79
CA GLN A 315 -18.07 -8.54 -4.79
C GLN A 315 -18.08 -9.57 -3.66
N ALA A 316 -18.08 -10.86 -3.99
CA ALA A 316 -18.06 -11.92 -2.99
C ALA A 316 -16.83 -11.85 -2.09
N TYR A 317 -15.66 -11.48 -2.65
CA TYR A 317 -14.45 -11.27 -1.88
C TYR A 317 -14.56 -10.05 -0.93
N VAL A 318 -15.08 -8.92 -1.41
CA VAL A 318 -15.29 -7.72 -0.58
C VAL A 318 -16.25 -7.99 0.57
N GLU A 319 -17.37 -8.67 0.30
CA GLU A 319 -18.34 -9.05 1.34
C GLU A 319 -17.69 -9.92 2.42
N ARG A 320 -16.95 -10.93 2.01
CA ARG A 320 -16.23 -11.83 2.92
C ARG A 320 -15.17 -11.09 3.74
N LEU A 321 -14.32 -10.31 3.07
CA LEU A 321 -13.26 -9.54 3.71
C LEU A 321 -13.79 -8.63 4.82
N LEU A 322 -14.79 -7.80 4.48
CA LEU A 322 -15.32 -6.82 5.43
C LEU A 322 -16.03 -7.49 6.61
N ARG A 323 -16.77 -8.56 6.35
CA ARG A 323 -17.42 -9.33 7.40
C ARG A 323 -16.38 -9.98 8.33
N GLU A 324 -15.42 -10.75 7.78
CA GLU A 324 -14.43 -11.46 8.59
C GLU A 324 -13.52 -10.49 9.35
N ALA A 325 -13.07 -9.40 8.73
CA ALA A 325 -12.27 -8.39 9.40
C ALA A 325 -13.01 -7.76 10.59
N ASN A 326 -14.30 -7.47 10.42
CA ASN A 326 -15.14 -6.94 11.50
C ASN A 326 -15.36 -7.96 12.62
N GLU A 327 -15.68 -9.22 12.28
CA GLU A 327 -15.89 -10.32 13.23
C GLU A 327 -14.60 -10.64 14.02
N LEU A 328 -13.44 -10.59 13.38
CA LEU A 328 -12.12 -10.83 13.98
C LEU A 328 -11.59 -9.63 14.78
N GLY A 329 -12.27 -8.48 14.73
CA GLY A 329 -11.85 -7.25 15.41
C GLY A 329 -10.57 -6.66 14.83
N PHE A 330 -10.40 -6.70 13.49
CA PHE A 330 -9.34 -5.95 12.84
C PHE A 330 -9.64 -4.46 12.92
N ALA A 331 -8.61 -3.64 13.07
CA ALA A 331 -8.80 -2.20 13.27
C ALA A 331 -9.01 -1.42 11.96
N MET A 332 -8.56 -1.96 10.82
CA MET A 332 -8.62 -1.27 9.54
C MET A 332 -8.58 -2.26 8.38
N VAL A 333 -9.26 -1.89 7.28
CA VAL A 333 -9.13 -2.50 5.96
C VAL A 333 -8.91 -1.41 4.94
N VAL A 334 -7.78 -1.45 4.21
CA VAL A 334 -7.48 -0.54 3.09
C VAL A 334 -7.61 -1.29 1.78
N TRP A 335 -8.54 -0.86 0.92
CA TRP A 335 -8.62 -1.33 -0.46
C TRP A 335 -7.64 -0.55 -1.33
N PHE A 336 -6.87 -1.25 -2.18
CA PHE A 336 -5.73 -0.68 -2.89
C PHE A 336 -6.08 0.52 -3.77
N ALA A 337 -7.21 0.48 -4.52
CA ALA A 337 -7.67 1.63 -5.29
C ALA A 337 -9.20 1.70 -5.33
N ALA A 338 -9.77 2.88 -5.15
CA ALA A 338 -11.21 3.08 -5.31
C ALA A 338 -11.65 2.90 -6.78
N LEU A 339 -10.85 3.39 -7.73
CA LEU A 339 -11.07 3.33 -9.17
C LEU A 339 -9.99 2.49 -9.85
N ASP A 340 -10.34 1.87 -10.98
CA ASP A 340 -9.36 1.18 -11.82
C ASP A 340 -8.28 2.15 -12.31
N PRO A 341 -6.99 1.84 -12.13
CA PRO A 341 -5.91 2.67 -12.63
C PRO A 341 -5.76 2.50 -14.16
N ALA A 342 -6.25 3.46 -14.94
CA ALA A 342 -6.25 3.40 -16.41
C ALA A 342 -4.85 3.25 -17.01
N PHE A 343 -3.81 3.70 -16.30
CA PHE A 343 -2.42 3.57 -16.72
C PHE A 343 -1.82 2.16 -16.48
N ALA A 344 -2.49 1.29 -15.72
CA ALA A 344 -2.02 -0.08 -15.45
C ALA A 344 -2.28 -1.01 -16.64
N SER A 345 -1.86 -0.60 -17.84
CA SER A 345 -2.18 -1.28 -19.11
C SER A 345 -1.06 -2.19 -19.61
N SER A 346 0.11 -2.20 -18.97
CA SER A 346 1.27 -2.99 -19.41
C SER A 346 2.26 -3.26 -18.28
N GLY A 347 3.14 -4.23 -18.49
CA GLY A 347 4.19 -4.59 -17.54
C GLY A 347 3.66 -5.19 -16.25
N ALA A 348 4.41 -5.03 -15.17
CA ALA A 348 4.06 -5.59 -13.87
C ALA A 348 2.77 -5.01 -13.27
N THR A 349 2.35 -3.83 -13.73
CA THR A 349 1.18 -3.12 -13.21
C THR A 349 -0.14 -3.68 -13.70
N VAL A 350 -0.13 -4.45 -14.81
CA VAL A 350 -1.33 -4.98 -15.45
C VAL A 350 -2.21 -5.83 -14.52
N VAL A 351 -1.61 -6.45 -13.52
CA VAL A 351 -2.33 -7.25 -12.52
C VAL A 351 -3.30 -6.43 -11.67
N PHE A 352 -3.12 -5.11 -11.63
CA PHE A 352 -3.98 -4.18 -10.88
C PHE A 352 -4.95 -3.38 -11.77
N LYS A 353 -4.97 -3.67 -13.08
CA LYS A 353 -5.77 -2.93 -14.05
C LYS A 353 -7.26 -2.88 -13.69
N ASP A 354 -7.81 -3.97 -13.18
CA ASP A 354 -9.23 -4.15 -12.90
C ASP A 354 -9.50 -4.34 -11.38
N ILE A 355 -8.66 -3.75 -10.50
CA ILE A 355 -8.73 -3.93 -9.05
C ILE A 355 -9.69 -2.95 -8.37
N GLY A 356 -9.99 -1.82 -8.99
CA GLY A 356 -10.88 -0.80 -8.44
C GLY A 356 -12.27 -1.37 -8.14
N LEU A 357 -12.97 -0.77 -7.18
CA LEU A 357 -14.39 -1.03 -6.91
C LEU A 357 -15.29 -0.26 -7.88
N ARG A 358 -14.71 0.71 -8.57
CA ARG A 358 -15.31 1.49 -9.66
C ARG A 358 -14.39 1.44 -10.87
N LYS A 359 -14.95 1.59 -12.06
CA LYS A 359 -14.17 1.71 -13.28
C LYS A 359 -13.44 3.07 -13.34
N SER A 360 -12.45 3.19 -14.21
CA SER A 360 -11.70 4.43 -14.39
C SER A 360 -12.57 5.64 -14.81
N ASP A 361 -13.71 5.39 -15.49
CA ASP A 361 -14.69 6.40 -15.87
C ASP A 361 -15.62 6.81 -14.71
N GLY A 362 -15.45 6.24 -13.52
CA GLY A 362 -16.25 6.49 -12.34
C GLY A 362 -17.54 5.67 -12.25
N SER A 363 -17.86 4.80 -13.21
CA SER A 363 -19.00 3.90 -13.10
C SER A 363 -18.78 2.81 -12.05
N ASN A 364 -19.84 2.44 -11.32
CA ASN A 364 -19.75 1.48 -10.23
C ASN A 364 -19.65 0.05 -10.77
N LYS A 365 -18.80 -0.78 -10.14
CA LYS A 365 -18.83 -2.23 -10.26
C LYS A 365 -19.76 -2.82 -9.18
N LEU A 366 -20.07 -4.11 -9.25
CA LEU A 366 -20.95 -4.76 -8.28
C LEU A 366 -20.46 -4.64 -6.84
N ALA A 367 -19.16 -4.77 -6.61
CA ALA A 367 -18.55 -4.67 -5.29
C ALA A 367 -18.68 -3.27 -4.64
N TRP A 368 -18.90 -2.21 -5.44
CA TRP A 368 -19.08 -0.86 -4.91
C TRP A 368 -20.26 -0.74 -3.96
N ALA A 369 -21.37 -1.40 -4.27
CA ALA A 369 -22.57 -1.34 -3.41
C ALA A 369 -22.30 -1.88 -2.01
N THR A 370 -21.54 -2.98 -1.91
CA THR A 370 -21.12 -3.55 -0.63
C THR A 370 -20.22 -2.59 0.13
N TRP A 371 -19.21 -2.01 -0.53
CA TRP A 371 -18.32 -1.03 0.12
C TRP A 371 -19.08 0.21 0.60
N GLU A 372 -19.94 0.76 -0.25
CA GLU A 372 -20.75 1.94 0.10
C GLU A 372 -21.67 1.67 1.29
N GLU A 373 -22.31 0.49 1.36
CA GLU A 373 -23.11 0.10 2.52
C GLU A 373 -22.25 0.10 3.79
N TRP A 374 -21.08 -0.56 3.77
CA TRP A 374 -20.19 -0.62 4.92
C TRP A 374 -19.63 0.76 5.31
N SER A 375 -19.37 1.62 4.34
CA SER A 375 -18.88 2.98 4.61
C SER A 375 -19.90 3.87 5.33
N ARG A 376 -21.19 3.56 5.20
CA ARG A 376 -22.29 4.23 5.89
C ARG A 376 -22.52 3.70 7.31
N ARG A 377 -21.99 2.52 7.64
CA ARG A 377 -22.16 1.98 9.00
C ARG A 377 -21.44 2.87 10.00
N PRO A 378 -22.09 3.26 11.11
CA PRO A 378 -21.42 4.04 12.14
C PRO A 378 -20.21 3.27 12.68
N LEU A 379 -19.12 3.97 12.94
CA LEU A 379 -17.95 3.37 13.60
C LEU A 379 -18.28 3.20 15.09
N GLY A 380 -18.11 1.98 15.60
CA GLY A 380 -18.21 1.69 17.02
C GLY A 380 -17.02 2.28 17.80
N ASP A 381 -17.21 2.46 19.10
CA ASP A 381 -16.17 2.95 20.04
C ASP A 381 -15.05 1.92 20.23
#